data_6083e4e6923d2010950465d489894ddb
#
_entry.id   6083e4e6923d2010950465d489894ddb
#
_cell.length_a   1.000
_cell.length_b   1.000
_cell.length_c   1.000
_cell.angle_alpha   90.00
_cell.angle_beta   90.00
_cell.angle_gamma   90.00
#
_symmetry.space_group_name_H-M   'P 1'
#
loop_
_entity.id
_entity.type
_entity.pdbx_description
1 polymer ?
#
loop_
_entity_poly.entity_id
_entity_poly.type
_entity_poly.pdbx_seq_one_letter_code
_entity_poly.pdbx_strand_id
1 'polypeptide(L)'
;MDARRYLVEAERLLRFRALSKQRISQKLRLLINVYVWLRLIGESTYVLHSYTPTESFINNLNMHCEVQAPNAGEKLTAYIAERGRRIDDFLHLQNSEGDLNIDEPKDCRMDVPDIHLHDSRKSTGSLCQQVYGMPETMLSLVSQTTRLANVMETLRNAQALDIPINSHVWGTLRGRSTRLENVINCSRNRDLRLDMCKERTSPHELMVQALNSSLVIFFYRRVKQVHPAILGGHVDHVISTLQIWLAFVKEGCPVGLGTLWPIFISGCEATTQIQRSAILDIVDQAGAKSGLMPFRTAKDIMSKQWRLQDEQQVSNLGGHLPTWVDILRDQKIWPIFC
;
A
#
# COMPACT_ATOMS: atom_id res chain seq x y z
N MET A 1 5.16 7.18 -20.78
CA MET A 1 3.70 6.92 -20.81
C MET A 1 3.19 7.07 -19.38
N ASP A 2 2.22 7.92 -19.13
CA ASP A 2 1.77 8.24 -17.77
C ASP A 2 0.75 7.19 -17.30
N ALA A 3 1.21 6.23 -16.49
CA ALA A 3 0.39 5.15 -15.94
C ALA A 3 -0.81 5.68 -15.12
N ARG A 4 -0.65 6.86 -14.48
CA ARG A 4 -1.72 7.53 -13.74
C ARG A 4 -2.93 7.83 -14.63
N ARG A 5 -2.68 8.33 -15.84
CA ARG A 5 -3.75 8.65 -16.78
C ARG A 5 -4.58 7.42 -17.14
N TYR A 6 -3.94 6.29 -17.35
CA TYR A 6 -4.64 5.04 -17.65
C TYR A 6 -5.46 4.52 -16.47
N LEU A 7 -4.95 4.62 -15.25
CA LEU A 7 -5.71 4.23 -14.07
C LEU A 7 -6.95 5.12 -13.86
N VAL A 8 -6.82 6.43 -14.06
CA VAL A 8 -7.95 7.38 -13.98
C VAL A 8 -9.02 7.09 -15.04
N GLU A 9 -8.60 6.85 -16.28
CA GLU A 9 -9.54 6.54 -17.35
C GLU A 9 -10.20 5.16 -17.16
N ALA A 10 -9.46 4.16 -16.68
CA ALA A 10 -10.02 2.87 -16.32
C ALA A 10 -11.08 3.00 -15.22
N GLU A 11 -10.83 3.81 -14.20
CA GLU A 11 -11.81 4.10 -13.15
C GLU A 11 -13.07 4.75 -13.70
N ARG A 12 -12.92 5.77 -14.56
CA ARG A 12 -14.06 6.41 -15.23
C ARG A 12 -14.92 5.41 -15.97
N LEU A 13 -14.30 4.54 -16.76
CA LEU A 13 -15.00 3.51 -17.52
C LEU A 13 -15.73 2.50 -16.63
N LEU A 14 -15.08 2.06 -15.56
CA LEU A 14 -15.67 1.14 -14.59
C LEU A 14 -16.85 1.78 -13.87
N ARG A 15 -16.75 3.04 -13.45
CA ARG A 15 -17.85 3.78 -12.81
C ARG A 15 -19.01 3.96 -13.76
N PHE A 16 -18.74 4.35 -14.99
CA PHE A 16 -19.78 4.61 -15.98
C PHE A 16 -20.53 3.33 -16.41
N ARG A 17 -19.80 2.21 -16.58
CA ARG A 17 -20.38 0.98 -17.13
C ARG A 17 -20.78 -0.07 -16.10
N ALA A 18 -20.12 -0.10 -14.96
CA ALA A 18 -20.24 -1.21 -14.02
C ALA A 18 -21.13 -0.89 -12.83
N LEU A 19 -20.98 0.28 -12.23
CA LEU A 19 -21.64 0.59 -10.96
C LEU A 19 -23.12 0.98 -11.10
N SER A 20 -23.57 1.28 -12.32
CA SER A 20 -25.00 1.53 -12.59
C SER A 20 -25.83 0.25 -12.73
N LYS A 21 -25.21 -0.93 -12.74
CA LYS A 21 -25.91 -2.21 -12.98
C LYS A 21 -26.12 -2.97 -11.67
N GLN A 22 -27.37 -3.39 -11.42
CA GLN A 22 -27.71 -4.24 -10.27
C GLN A 22 -27.05 -5.63 -10.27
N ARG A 23 -26.58 -6.11 -11.43
CA ARG A 23 -25.87 -7.39 -11.56
C ARG A 23 -24.61 -7.21 -12.38
N ILE A 24 -23.48 -7.49 -11.75
CA ILE A 24 -22.16 -7.44 -12.37
C ILE A 24 -21.80 -8.84 -12.91
N SER A 25 -21.43 -8.94 -14.20
CA SER A 25 -20.97 -10.19 -14.79
C SER A 25 -19.63 -10.64 -14.18
N GLN A 26 -19.36 -11.96 -14.21
CA GLN A 26 -18.10 -12.50 -13.69
C GLN A 26 -16.86 -11.88 -14.36
N LYS A 27 -16.92 -11.64 -15.68
CA LYS A 27 -15.83 -10.97 -16.42
C LYS A 27 -15.59 -9.55 -15.94
N LEU A 28 -16.66 -8.80 -15.68
CA LEU A 28 -16.55 -7.43 -15.20
C LEU A 28 -16.00 -7.39 -13.76
N ARG A 29 -16.42 -8.33 -12.91
CA ARG A 29 -15.89 -8.49 -11.55
C ARG A 29 -14.38 -8.79 -11.57
N LEU A 30 -13.94 -9.65 -12.49
CA LEU A 30 -12.51 -9.93 -12.68
C LEU A 30 -11.74 -8.65 -13.07
N LEU A 31 -12.25 -7.88 -14.02
CA LEU A 31 -11.63 -6.61 -14.45
C LEU A 31 -11.58 -5.59 -13.30
N ILE A 32 -12.62 -5.50 -12.50
CA ILE A 32 -12.63 -4.64 -11.30
C ILE A 32 -11.53 -5.07 -10.34
N ASN A 33 -11.37 -6.36 -10.07
CA ASN A 33 -10.33 -6.86 -9.17
C ASN A 33 -8.92 -6.55 -9.70
N VAL A 34 -8.68 -6.75 -11.02
CA VAL A 34 -7.39 -6.36 -11.64
C VAL A 34 -7.13 -4.87 -11.48
N TYR A 35 -8.13 -4.03 -11.75
CA TYR A 35 -8.02 -2.60 -11.57
C TYR A 35 -7.73 -2.22 -10.11
N VAL A 36 -8.45 -2.79 -9.15
CA VAL A 36 -8.27 -2.56 -7.72
C VAL A 36 -6.83 -2.87 -7.30
N TRP A 37 -6.32 -4.02 -7.72
CA TRP A 37 -4.95 -4.43 -7.44
C TRP A 37 -3.93 -3.43 -7.97
N LEU A 38 -3.98 -3.15 -9.28
CA LEU A 38 -3.07 -2.21 -9.94
C LEU A 38 -3.08 -0.84 -9.26
N ARG A 39 -4.26 -0.40 -8.89
CA ARG A 39 -4.44 0.88 -8.23
C ARG A 39 -3.86 0.90 -6.83
N LEU A 40 -4.19 -0.06 -5.98
CA LEU A 40 -3.73 -0.08 -4.59
C LEU A 40 -2.20 -0.20 -4.50
N ILE A 41 -1.60 -1.06 -5.31
CA ILE A 41 -0.15 -1.19 -5.37
C ILE A 41 0.48 0.07 -5.98
N GLY A 42 -0.09 0.61 -7.05
CA GLY A 42 0.37 1.87 -7.63
C GLY A 42 0.28 3.04 -6.65
N GLU A 43 -0.81 3.16 -5.89
CA GLU A 43 -0.95 4.19 -4.86
C GLU A 43 0.09 4.07 -3.75
N SER A 44 0.45 2.85 -3.35
CA SER A 44 1.45 2.63 -2.29
C SER A 44 2.84 3.17 -2.64
N THR A 45 3.13 3.28 -3.94
CA THR A 45 4.38 3.82 -4.48
C THR A 45 4.20 5.22 -5.10
N TYR A 46 3.00 5.78 -5.07
CA TYR A 46 2.75 7.13 -5.55
C TYR A 46 3.30 8.17 -4.57
N VAL A 47 4.22 8.98 -5.06
CA VAL A 47 4.82 10.09 -4.32
C VAL A 47 4.28 11.39 -4.90
N LEU A 48 3.75 12.26 -4.03
CA LEU A 48 3.23 13.56 -4.42
C LEU A 48 4.39 14.48 -4.83
N HIS A 49 4.63 14.63 -6.15
CA HIS A 49 5.79 15.35 -6.68
C HIS A 49 5.74 16.86 -6.47
N SER A 50 4.58 17.43 -6.29
CA SER A 50 4.40 18.88 -6.20
C SER A 50 3.20 19.28 -5.32
N TYR A 51 2.91 18.47 -4.31
CA TYR A 51 1.81 18.78 -3.41
C TYR A 51 2.28 19.78 -2.36
N THR A 52 1.96 21.06 -2.59
CA THR A 52 1.88 22.04 -1.52
C THR A 52 0.51 21.91 -0.89
N PRO A 53 0.42 21.61 0.42
CA PRO A 53 -0.88 21.57 1.08
C PRO A 53 -1.55 22.94 0.90
N THR A 54 -2.71 22.95 0.28
CA THR A 54 -3.48 24.19 0.17
C THR A 54 -4.10 24.49 1.54
N GLU A 55 -4.18 25.76 1.91
CA GLU A 55 -4.88 26.20 3.14
C GLU A 55 -6.29 25.60 3.20
N SER A 56 -6.97 25.48 2.07
CA SER A 56 -8.30 24.89 1.99
C SER A 56 -8.32 23.40 2.38
N PHE A 57 -7.29 22.64 2.08
CA PHE A 57 -7.18 21.23 2.49
C PHE A 57 -7.00 21.12 4.00
N ILE A 58 -6.13 21.95 4.57
CA ILE A 58 -5.87 21.95 6.01
C ILE A 58 -7.08 22.47 6.79
N ASN A 59 -7.73 23.52 6.29
CA ASN A 59 -8.95 24.04 6.88
C ASN A 59 -10.07 23.01 6.85
N ASN A 60 -10.22 22.25 5.76
CA ASN A 60 -11.19 21.16 5.67
C ASN A 60 -10.87 20.04 6.68
N LEU A 61 -9.61 19.65 6.85
CA LEU A 61 -9.22 18.67 7.86
C LEU A 61 -9.51 19.19 9.29
N ASN A 62 -9.18 20.45 9.57
CA ASN A 62 -9.46 21.07 10.85
C ASN A 62 -10.97 21.12 11.15
N MET A 63 -11.79 21.51 10.18
CA MET A 63 -13.24 21.56 10.30
C MET A 63 -13.86 20.17 10.48
N HIS A 64 -13.36 19.14 9.79
CA HIS A 64 -13.89 17.77 9.93
C HIS A 64 -13.57 17.13 11.28
N CYS A 65 -12.50 17.54 11.93
CA CYS A 65 -12.19 17.10 13.28
C CYS A 65 -13.05 17.80 14.36
N GLU A 66 -13.60 18.98 14.05
CA GLU A 66 -14.48 19.74 14.98
C GLU A 66 -15.95 19.32 14.88
N VAL A 67 -16.37 18.76 13.75
CA VAL A 67 -17.78 18.41 13.49
C VAL A 67 -17.97 16.91 13.48
N GLN A 68 -18.08 16.31 14.65
CA GLN A 68 -18.76 15.00 14.80
C GLN A 68 -20.28 15.17 14.73
N ALA A 69 -20.79 15.82 13.69
CA ALA A 69 -22.22 15.93 13.47
C ALA A 69 -22.67 14.89 12.41
N PRO A 70 -23.74 14.13 12.67
CA PRO A 70 -24.18 13.02 11.81
C PRO A 70 -24.59 13.42 10.38
N ASN A 71 -24.69 14.69 10.05
CA ASN A 71 -25.15 15.19 8.75
C ASN A 71 -24.04 15.72 7.83
N ALA A 72 -22.76 15.61 8.21
CA ALA A 72 -21.66 16.11 7.38
C ALA A 72 -21.35 15.20 6.18
N GLY A 73 -21.69 13.91 6.26
CA GLY A 73 -21.43 12.94 5.20
C GLY A 73 -22.14 13.22 3.87
N GLU A 74 -23.38 13.73 3.92
CA GLU A 74 -24.17 13.99 2.70
C GLU A 74 -23.67 15.19 1.88
N LYS A 75 -23.22 16.26 2.55
CA LYS A 75 -22.71 17.45 1.84
C LYS A 75 -21.36 17.20 1.17
N LEU A 76 -20.55 16.33 1.74
CA LEU A 76 -19.23 16.02 1.24
C LEU A 76 -19.29 15.01 0.10
N THR A 77 -20.21 14.04 0.13
CA THR A 77 -20.50 13.14 -1.00
C THR A 77 -20.98 13.92 -2.23
N ALA A 78 -21.79 14.95 -2.07
CA ALA A 78 -22.23 15.84 -3.14
C ALA A 78 -21.06 16.65 -3.74
N TYR A 79 -20.19 17.21 -2.90
CA TYR A 79 -19.01 17.97 -3.34
C TYR A 79 -17.98 17.11 -4.11
N ILE A 80 -17.79 15.86 -3.70
CA ILE A 80 -16.91 14.89 -4.38
C ILE A 80 -17.51 14.41 -5.71
N ALA A 81 -18.82 14.23 -5.76
CA ALA A 81 -19.53 13.81 -6.98
C ALA A 81 -19.43 14.87 -8.10
N GLU A 82 -19.41 16.15 -7.74
CA GLU A 82 -19.38 17.26 -8.69
C GLU A 82 -18.01 17.50 -9.34
N ARG A 83 -16.92 17.16 -8.67
CA ARG A 83 -15.53 17.42 -9.13
C ARG A 83 -14.84 16.27 -9.88
N GLY A 84 -15.45 15.11 -9.98
CA GLY A 84 -14.80 13.93 -10.56
C GLY A 84 -13.60 13.50 -9.70
N ARG A 85 -13.72 12.41 -8.96
CA ARG A 85 -12.71 11.93 -8.03
C ARG A 85 -11.36 11.77 -8.72
N ARG A 86 -10.38 12.50 -8.24
CA ARG A 86 -8.97 12.33 -8.64
C ARG A 86 -8.35 11.21 -7.79
N ILE A 87 -7.25 10.62 -8.25
CA ILE A 87 -6.43 9.71 -7.41
C ILE A 87 -6.08 10.39 -6.09
N ASP A 88 -5.86 11.70 -6.09
CA ASP A 88 -5.57 12.52 -4.92
C ASP A 88 -6.73 12.58 -3.88
N ASP A 89 -7.98 12.31 -4.30
CA ASP A 89 -9.15 12.31 -3.41
C ASP A 89 -9.19 11.07 -2.49
N PHE A 90 -8.38 10.05 -2.78
CA PHE A 90 -8.17 8.92 -1.86
C PHE A 90 -7.40 9.27 -0.60
N LEU A 91 -6.71 10.39 -0.62
CA LEU A 91 -5.96 10.90 0.52
C LEU A 91 -6.88 11.45 1.61
N HIS A 92 -8.16 11.66 1.33
CA HIS A 92 -9.11 12.14 2.32
C HIS A 92 -9.46 11.03 3.33
N LEU A 93 -9.25 11.32 4.61
CA LEU A 93 -9.54 10.46 5.77
C LEU A 93 -11.06 10.30 6.01
N GLN A 94 -11.84 10.06 4.99
CA GLN A 94 -13.27 9.85 5.12
C GLN A 94 -13.66 8.43 5.49
N ASN A 95 -12.70 7.55 5.65
CA ASN A 95 -13.01 6.19 6.05
C ASN A 95 -13.51 6.19 7.49
N SER A 96 -14.73 5.74 7.67
CA SER A 96 -15.32 5.49 8.97
C SER A 96 -14.45 4.53 9.78
N GLU A 97 -14.54 4.57 11.10
CA GLU A 97 -13.83 3.62 11.97
C GLU A 97 -14.17 2.15 11.64
N GLY A 98 -15.35 1.90 11.07
CA GLY A 98 -15.77 0.59 10.57
C GLY A 98 -14.87 -0.01 9.49
N ASP A 99 -14.13 0.82 8.74
CA ASP A 99 -13.18 0.33 7.73
C ASP A 99 -11.98 -0.42 8.34
N LEU A 100 -11.67 -0.17 9.60
CA LEU A 100 -10.62 -0.88 10.33
C LEU A 100 -11.13 -2.16 10.99
N ASN A 101 -12.44 -2.39 11.04
CA ASN A 101 -13.01 -3.62 11.57
C ASN A 101 -13.07 -4.68 10.46
N ILE A 102 -12.00 -5.46 10.33
CA ILE A 102 -11.86 -6.50 9.31
C ILE A 102 -12.77 -7.72 9.54
N ASP A 103 -13.34 -7.86 10.73
CA ASP A 103 -14.18 -8.99 11.10
C ASP A 103 -15.68 -8.72 10.89
N GLU A 104 -16.07 -7.44 10.73
CA GLU A 104 -17.46 -7.07 10.44
C GLU A 104 -17.75 -7.02 8.93
N PRO A 105 -18.88 -7.58 8.50
CA PRO A 105 -19.30 -7.43 7.11
C PRO A 105 -19.62 -5.95 6.83
N LYS A 106 -19.05 -5.41 5.74
CA LYS A 106 -19.34 -4.05 5.30
C LYS A 106 -20.75 -3.98 4.70
N ASP A 107 -21.44 -2.86 4.94
CA ASP A 107 -22.71 -2.60 4.28
C ASP A 107 -22.45 -2.30 2.79
N CYS A 108 -22.94 -3.17 1.91
CA CYS A 108 -22.81 -3.03 0.45
C CYS A 108 -23.37 -1.70 -0.08
N ARG A 109 -24.23 -1.01 0.66
CA ARG A 109 -24.79 0.29 0.27
C ARG A 109 -23.82 1.44 0.50
N MET A 110 -22.93 1.29 1.48
CA MET A 110 -21.87 2.28 1.76
C MET A 110 -20.68 2.13 0.81
N ASP A 111 -20.49 0.95 0.21
CA ASP A 111 -19.35 0.61 -0.65
C ASP A 111 -19.53 1.05 -2.12
N VAL A 112 -20.71 1.50 -2.53
CA VAL A 112 -20.99 1.94 -3.91
C VAL A 112 -20.05 3.07 -4.38
N PRO A 113 -19.61 4.01 -3.55
CA PRO A 113 -18.58 4.98 -3.91
C PRO A 113 -17.15 4.42 -3.88
N ASP A 114 -16.89 3.36 -3.12
CA ASP A 114 -15.57 2.76 -2.99
C ASP A 114 -15.48 1.47 -3.80
N ILE A 115 -15.06 1.59 -5.05
CA ILE A 115 -14.86 0.46 -5.98
C ILE A 115 -13.94 -0.61 -5.39
N HIS A 116 -13.18 -0.27 -4.33
CA HIS A 116 -12.03 -1.03 -3.87
C HIS A 116 -12.34 -2.18 -2.94
N LEU A 117 -13.45 -2.14 -2.25
CA LEU A 117 -13.67 -3.03 -1.13
C LEU A 117 -15.03 -3.71 -1.25
N HIS A 118 -15.24 -4.39 -2.35
CA HIS A 118 -16.39 -5.30 -2.43
C HIS A 118 -16.12 -6.45 -1.47
N ASP A 119 -16.89 -6.48 -0.38
CA ASP A 119 -16.68 -7.40 0.72
C ASP A 119 -16.92 -8.84 0.31
N SER A 120 -15.85 -9.60 0.16
CA SER A 120 -15.91 -11.04 -0.07
C SER A 120 -15.77 -11.86 1.22
N ARG A 121 -15.75 -11.23 2.39
CA ARG A 121 -15.60 -11.93 3.68
C ARG A 121 -16.64 -13.03 3.91
N LYS A 122 -17.76 -12.97 3.19
CA LYS A 122 -18.82 -13.99 3.21
C LYS A 122 -18.61 -15.15 2.24
N SER A 123 -17.68 -15.06 1.28
CA SER A 123 -17.44 -16.14 0.32
C SER A 123 -16.05 -16.74 0.54
N THR A 124 -16.02 -18.00 0.94
CA THR A 124 -14.80 -18.81 0.87
C THR A 124 -14.36 -18.90 -0.58
N GLY A 125 -13.27 -18.21 -0.92
CA GLY A 125 -12.73 -18.17 -2.27
C GLY A 125 -13.07 -16.89 -3.03
N SER A 126 -12.67 -15.72 -2.49
CA SER A 126 -12.78 -14.48 -3.24
C SER A 126 -12.00 -14.57 -4.55
N LEU A 127 -12.51 -13.90 -5.60
CA LEU A 127 -11.79 -13.80 -6.87
C LEU A 127 -10.39 -13.20 -6.69
N CYS A 128 -10.24 -12.31 -5.73
CA CYS A 128 -8.96 -11.72 -5.36
C CYS A 128 -7.99 -12.80 -4.88
N GLN A 129 -8.42 -13.70 -4.00
CA GLN A 129 -7.61 -14.81 -3.54
C GLN A 129 -7.31 -15.83 -4.64
N GLN A 130 -8.24 -16.08 -5.55
CA GLN A 130 -8.03 -16.98 -6.68
C GLN A 130 -7.07 -16.41 -7.72
N VAL A 131 -7.09 -15.10 -7.98
CA VAL A 131 -6.29 -14.43 -9.02
C VAL A 131 -4.93 -14.01 -8.50
N TYR A 132 -4.87 -13.41 -7.30
CA TYR A 132 -3.65 -12.83 -6.74
C TYR A 132 -3.06 -13.64 -5.60
N GLY A 133 -3.78 -14.64 -5.14
CA GLY A 133 -3.35 -15.41 -4.01
C GLY A 133 -3.38 -14.65 -2.68
N MET A 134 -4.09 -13.53 -2.60
CA MET A 134 -4.13 -12.67 -1.41
C MET A 134 -5.53 -12.47 -0.87
N PRO A 135 -5.69 -12.42 0.46
CA PRO A 135 -6.95 -12.04 1.06
C PRO A 135 -7.22 -10.53 0.81
N GLU A 136 -8.48 -10.17 0.58
CA GLU A 136 -8.91 -8.78 0.40
C GLU A 136 -8.58 -7.89 1.60
N THR A 137 -8.57 -8.47 2.80
CA THR A 137 -8.10 -7.80 4.01
C THR A 137 -6.72 -7.19 3.84
N MET A 138 -5.79 -7.90 3.20
CA MET A 138 -4.44 -7.41 2.95
C MET A 138 -4.46 -6.16 2.07
N LEU A 139 -5.26 -6.15 1.01
CA LEU A 139 -5.42 -4.99 0.13
C LEU A 139 -6.00 -3.79 0.88
N SER A 140 -7.00 -4.03 1.74
CA SER A 140 -7.58 -3.00 2.61
C SER A 140 -6.52 -2.40 3.52
N LEU A 141 -5.69 -3.21 4.16
CA LEU A 141 -4.62 -2.75 5.06
C LEU A 141 -3.52 -1.97 4.31
N VAL A 142 -3.13 -2.40 3.12
CA VAL A 142 -2.20 -1.64 2.26
C VAL A 142 -2.79 -0.28 1.91
N SER A 143 -4.05 -0.23 1.48
CA SER A 143 -4.77 1.01 1.16
C SER A 143 -4.84 1.95 2.36
N GLN A 144 -5.27 1.45 3.52
CA GLN A 144 -5.38 2.24 4.76
C GLN A 144 -4.02 2.80 5.21
N THR A 145 -2.97 1.97 5.11
CA THR A 145 -1.60 2.40 5.45
C THR A 145 -1.13 3.51 4.51
N THR A 146 -1.34 3.34 3.20
CA THR A 146 -0.96 4.34 2.19
C THR A 146 -1.66 5.67 2.42
N ARG A 147 -2.97 5.65 2.62
CA ARG A 147 -3.78 6.85 2.88
C ARG A 147 -3.32 7.57 4.14
N LEU A 148 -3.16 6.84 5.24
CA LEU A 148 -2.69 7.41 6.50
C LEU A 148 -1.30 8.02 6.36
N ALA A 149 -0.36 7.31 5.72
CA ALA A 149 0.99 7.78 5.49
C ALA A 149 1.01 9.09 4.69
N ASN A 150 0.24 9.16 3.61
CA ASN A 150 0.19 10.34 2.75
C ASN A 150 -0.40 11.55 3.46
N VAL A 151 -1.47 11.37 4.22
CA VAL A 151 -2.05 12.47 5.03
C VAL A 151 -1.06 12.96 6.09
N MET A 152 -0.43 12.05 6.82
CA MET A 152 0.56 12.43 7.83
C MET A 152 1.78 13.13 7.22
N GLU A 153 2.24 12.71 6.04
CA GLU A 153 3.32 13.37 5.30
C GLU A 153 2.90 14.77 4.87
N THR A 154 1.69 14.94 4.32
CA THR A 154 1.14 16.23 3.93
C THR A 154 1.08 17.21 5.11
N LEU A 155 0.62 16.74 6.26
CA LEU A 155 0.52 17.59 7.46
C LEU A 155 1.90 17.96 8.04
N ARG A 156 2.86 17.03 8.00
CA ARG A 156 4.25 17.35 8.39
C ARG A 156 4.87 18.40 7.47
N ASN A 157 4.62 18.29 6.17
CA ASN A 157 5.09 19.29 5.21
C ASN A 157 4.42 20.66 5.45
N ALA A 158 3.13 20.67 5.78
CA ALA A 158 2.43 21.91 6.15
C ALA A 158 3.01 22.52 7.42
N GLN A 159 3.29 21.69 8.44
CA GLN A 159 3.90 22.14 9.67
C GLN A 159 5.32 22.69 9.46
N ALA A 160 6.08 22.10 8.54
CA ALA A 160 7.40 22.60 8.15
C ALA A 160 7.34 23.95 7.41
N LEU A 161 6.17 24.35 6.89
CA LEU A 161 5.87 25.65 6.29
C LEU A 161 5.17 26.60 7.27
N ASP A 162 5.23 26.31 8.57
CA ASP A 162 4.61 27.09 9.65
C ASP A 162 3.06 27.25 9.54
N ILE A 163 2.39 26.33 8.82
CA ILE A 163 0.95 26.35 8.72
C ILE A 163 0.35 25.70 9.99
N PRO A 164 -0.50 26.43 10.75
CA PRO A 164 -1.05 25.90 11.99
C PRO A 164 -1.99 24.72 11.75
N ILE A 165 -1.76 23.62 12.47
CA ILE A 165 -2.59 22.42 12.42
C ILE A 165 -3.18 22.20 13.80
N ASN A 166 -4.50 21.98 13.87
CA ASN A 166 -5.20 21.69 15.11
C ASN A 166 -4.62 20.43 15.79
N SER A 167 -4.36 20.51 17.09
CA SER A 167 -3.85 19.39 17.89
C SER A 167 -4.80 18.19 17.91
N HIS A 168 -6.10 18.42 17.76
CA HIS A 168 -7.12 17.37 17.65
C HIS A 168 -6.91 16.51 16.41
N VAL A 169 -6.51 17.10 15.26
CA VAL A 169 -6.18 16.36 14.02
C VAL A 169 -5.07 15.36 14.29
N TRP A 170 -3.99 15.81 14.96
CA TRP A 170 -2.90 14.91 15.34
C TRP A 170 -3.32 13.80 16.31
N GLY A 171 -4.21 14.13 17.25
CA GLY A 171 -4.80 13.15 18.18
C GLY A 171 -5.56 12.05 17.45
N THR A 172 -6.45 12.45 16.53
CA THR A 172 -7.23 11.53 15.68
C THR A 172 -6.33 10.64 14.82
N LEU A 173 -5.31 11.21 14.17
CA LEU A 173 -4.38 10.45 13.34
C LEU A 173 -3.54 9.46 14.15
N ARG A 174 -3.11 9.84 15.35
CA ARG A 174 -2.40 8.93 16.26
C ARG A 174 -3.29 7.77 16.69
N GLY A 175 -4.53 8.04 17.07
CA GLY A 175 -5.52 7.02 17.43
C GLY A 175 -5.73 6.05 16.27
N ARG A 176 -5.93 6.57 15.05
CA ARG A 176 -6.07 5.75 13.84
C ARG A 176 -4.80 4.93 13.54
N SER A 177 -3.62 5.53 13.69
CA SER A 177 -2.34 4.82 13.53
C SER A 177 -2.23 3.64 14.49
N THR A 178 -2.59 3.81 15.76
CA THR A 178 -2.55 2.75 16.77
C THR A 178 -3.55 1.62 16.45
N ARG A 179 -4.76 1.97 16.03
CA ARG A 179 -5.76 0.96 15.62
C ARG A 179 -5.28 0.16 14.41
N LEU A 180 -4.78 0.84 13.38
CA LEU A 180 -4.26 0.18 12.18
C LEU A 180 -3.08 -0.74 12.50
N GLU A 181 -2.17 -0.31 13.38
CA GLU A 181 -1.06 -1.12 13.90
C GLU A 181 -1.55 -2.41 14.55
N ASN A 182 -2.55 -2.30 15.42
CA ASN A 182 -3.15 -3.46 16.09
C ASN A 182 -3.77 -4.44 15.09
N VAL A 183 -4.49 -3.93 14.09
CA VAL A 183 -5.14 -4.75 13.07
C VAL A 183 -4.10 -5.47 12.20
N ILE A 184 -3.02 -4.78 11.78
CA ILE A 184 -1.91 -5.38 11.01
C ILE A 184 -1.26 -6.51 11.81
N ASN A 185 -0.97 -6.27 13.10
CA ASN A 185 -0.36 -7.28 13.96
C ASN A 185 -1.30 -8.46 14.23
N CYS A 186 -2.60 -8.22 14.43
CA CYS A 186 -3.60 -9.29 14.60
C CYS A 186 -3.73 -10.14 13.33
N SER A 187 -3.78 -9.53 12.15
CA SER A 187 -3.85 -10.23 10.87
C SER A 187 -2.65 -11.16 10.69
N ARG A 188 -1.44 -10.63 10.89
CA ARG A 188 -0.20 -11.39 10.83
C ARG A 188 -0.18 -12.58 11.79
N ASN A 189 -0.58 -12.37 13.04
CA ASN A 189 -0.56 -13.42 14.05
C ASN A 189 -1.58 -14.53 13.77
N ARG A 190 -2.69 -14.19 13.11
CA ARG A 190 -3.69 -15.18 12.66
C ARG A 190 -3.11 -16.09 11.60
N ASP A 191 -2.43 -15.53 10.61
CA ASP A 191 -1.82 -16.29 9.53
C ASP A 191 -0.70 -17.20 10.04
N LEU A 192 0.17 -16.72 10.95
CA LEU A 192 1.21 -17.51 11.58
C LEU A 192 0.66 -18.72 12.37
N ARG A 193 -0.50 -18.58 13.05
CA ARG A 193 -1.14 -19.69 13.79
C ARG A 193 -1.71 -20.75 12.85
N LEU A 194 -2.25 -20.34 11.71
CA LEU A 194 -2.77 -21.27 10.70
C LEU A 194 -1.65 -22.11 10.07
N ASP A 195 -0.46 -21.53 9.91
CA ASP A 195 0.71 -22.20 9.33
C ASP A 195 1.31 -23.26 10.25
N MET A 196 1.28 -23.04 11.57
CA MET A 196 1.81 -24.04 12.54
C MET A 196 1.05 -25.38 12.55
N CYS A 197 -0.12 -25.42 11.92
CA CYS A 197 -0.96 -26.61 11.85
C CYS A 197 -0.82 -27.41 10.55
N LYS A 198 0.05 -26.98 9.60
CA LYS A 198 0.17 -27.60 8.28
C LYS A 198 1.53 -28.25 8.06
N GLU A 199 1.53 -29.47 7.52
CA GLU A 199 2.74 -30.23 7.21
C GLU A 199 3.52 -29.74 5.97
N ARG A 200 2.92 -28.93 5.09
CA ARG A 200 3.55 -28.36 3.89
C ARG A 200 3.07 -26.94 3.63
N THR A 201 4.02 -26.02 3.51
CA THR A 201 3.76 -24.63 3.12
C THR A 201 3.61 -24.52 1.60
N SER A 202 2.52 -23.97 1.12
CA SER A 202 2.29 -23.75 -0.32
C SER A 202 3.00 -22.49 -0.81
N PRO A 203 3.33 -22.37 -2.12
CA PRO A 203 3.89 -21.14 -2.69
C PRO A 203 3.05 -19.91 -2.43
N HIS A 204 1.74 -20.10 -2.37
CA HIS A 204 0.77 -19.08 -2.06
C HIS A 204 0.89 -18.58 -0.60
N GLU A 205 0.98 -19.48 0.35
CA GLU A 205 1.14 -19.14 1.77
C GLU A 205 2.45 -18.38 2.01
N LEU A 206 3.53 -18.79 1.36
CA LEU A 206 4.82 -18.07 1.41
C LEU A 206 4.67 -16.64 0.89
N MET A 207 3.93 -16.43 -0.18
CA MET A 207 3.70 -15.09 -0.72
C MET A 207 2.87 -14.23 0.25
N VAL A 208 1.84 -14.79 0.88
CA VAL A 208 1.04 -14.09 1.91
C VAL A 208 1.90 -13.72 3.12
N GLN A 209 2.79 -14.60 3.57
CA GLN A 209 3.73 -14.31 4.66
C GLN A 209 4.70 -13.17 4.30
N ALA A 210 5.27 -13.21 3.08
CA ALA A 210 6.15 -12.15 2.59
C ALA A 210 5.40 -10.79 2.52
N LEU A 211 4.17 -10.80 2.02
CA LEU A 211 3.31 -9.61 1.94
C LEU A 211 2.96 -9.04 3.32
N ASN A 212 2.60 -9.89 4.28
CA ASN A 212 2.28 -9.47 5.65
C ASN A 212 3.50 -8.83 6.33
N SER A 213 4.68 -9.43 6.20
CA SER A 213 5.90 -8.85 6.77
C SER A 213 6.31 -7.55 6.07
N SER A 214 6.12 -7.46 4.75
CA SER A 214 6.36 -6.22 3.99
C SER A 214 5.35 -5.12 4.34
N LEU A 215 4.10 -5.46 4.65
CA LEU A 215 3.12 -4.49 5.14
C LEU A 215 3.52 -3.92 6.50
N VAL A 216 4.06 -4.74 7.39
CA VAL A 216 4.62 -4.27 8.67
C VAL A 216 5.76 -3.28 8.42
N ILE A 217 6.71 -3.64 7.54
CA ILE A 217 7.82 -2.74 7.15
C ILE A 217 7.26 -1.43 6.59
N PHE A 218 6.33 -1.50 5.63
CA PHE A 218 5.72 -0.35 4.98
C PHE A 218 5.02 0.57 5.99
N PHE A 219 4.22 0.01 6.91
CA PHE A 219 3.54 0.76 7.96
C PHE A 219 4.54 1.48 8.88
N TYR A 220 5.51 0.77 9.44
CA TYR A 220 6.46 1.37 10.37
C TYR A 220 7.34 2.41 9.70
N ARG A 221 7.71 2.22 8.45
CA ARG A 221 8.51 3.21 7.70
C ARG A 221 7.71 4.43 7.30
N ARG A 222 6.52 4.23 6.70
CA ARG A 222 5.74 5.33 6.13
C ARG A 222 4.92 6.09 7.19
N VAL A 223 4.37 5.40 8.17
CA VAL A 223 3.47 6.01 9.17
C VAL A 223 4.24 6.41 10.43
N LYS A 224 4.99 5.48 11.02
CA LYS A 224 5.71 5.68 12.29
C LYS A 224 7.12 6.28 12.11
N GLN A 225 7.68 6.27 10.91
CA GLN A 225 9.03 6.73 10.58
C GLN A 225 10.13 6.06 11.44
N VAL A 226 9.96 4.78 11.71
CA VAL A 226 10.93 3.97 12.49
C VAL A 226 12.22 3.79 11.68
N HIS A 227 13.35 3.82 12.35
CA HIS A 227 14.65 3.62 11.70
C HIS A 227 14.76 2.21 11.08
N PRO A 228 15.33 2.05 9.86
CA PRO A 228 15.35 0.77 9.15
C PRO A 228 16.03 -0.35 9.93
N ALA A 229 17.06 -0.07 10.72
CA ALA A 229 17.75 -1.08 11.53
C ALA A 229 16.83 -1.84 12.51
N ILE A 230 15.74 -1.21 12.98
CA ILE A 230 14.77 -1.85 13.89
C ILE A 230 13.93 -2.90 13.13
N LEU A 231 13.81 -2.75 11.81
CA LEU A 231 13.00 -3.61 10.96
C LEU A 231 13.79 -4.77 10.33
N GLY A 232 15.09 -4.89 10.65
CA GLY A 232 15.97 -5.92 10.07
C GLY A 232 15.40 -7.33 10.15
N GLY A 233 14.82 -7.72 11.30
CA GLY A 233 14.20 -9.04 11.45
C GLY A 233 12.99 -9.28 10.54
N HIS A 234 12.22 -8.24 10.19
CA HIS A 234 11.15 -8.36 9.20
C HIS A 234 11.69 -8.47 7.78
N VAL A 235 12.78 -7.75 7.47
CA VAL A 235 13.48 -7.86 6.18
C VAL A 235 14.03 -9.28 5.99
N ASP A 236 14.71 -9.83 7.02
CA ASP A 236 15.26 -11.19 6.99
C ASP A 236 14.15 -12.24 6.81
N HIS A 237 13.00 -12.03 7.45
CA HIS A 237 11.86 -12.93 7.28
C HIS A 237 11.29 -12.88 5.86
N VAL A 238 11.17 -11.70 5.24
CA VAL A 238 10.74 -11.59 3.84
C VAL A 238 11.76 -12.28 2.92
N ILE A 239 13.05 -12.06 3.12
CA ILE A 239 14.12 -12.68 2.31
C ILE A 239 14.04 -14.20 2.41
N SER A 240 14.03 -14.77 3.62
CA SER A 240 13.98 -16.22 3.83
C SER A 240 12.73 -16.85 3.22
N THR A 241 11.58 -16.22 3.38
CA THR A 241 10.31 -16.67 2.81
C THR A 241 10.34 -16.66 1.28
N LEU A 242 10.87 -15.59 0.68
CA LEU A 242 10.96 -15.48 -0.78
C LEU A 242 12.02 -16.41 -1.38
N GLN A 243 13.08 -16.72 -0.65
CA GLN A 243 14.07 -17.73 -1.07
C GLN A 243 13.46 -19.13 -1.16
N ILE A 244 12.63 -19.50 -0.17
CA ILE A 244 11.88 -20.78 -0.22
C ILE A 244 10.87 -20.75 -1.39
N TRP A 245 10.16 -19.63 -1.57
CA TRP A 245 9.23 -19.46 -2.69
C TRP A 245 9.90 -19.58 -4.05
N LEU A 246 11.14 -19.07 -4.22
CA LEU A 246 11.90 -19.20 -5.46
C LEU A 246 12.20 -20.65 -5.84
N ALA A 247 12.29 -21.58 -4.89
CA ALA A 247 12.45 -23.00 -5.21
C ALA A 247 11.24 -23.52 -6.01
N PHE A 248 10.02 -23.13 -5.61
CA PHE A 248 8.81 -23.48 -6.36
C PHE A 248 8.75 -22.80 -7.74
N VAL A 249 9.27 -21.58 -7.86
CA VAL A 249 9.37 -20.90 -9.17
C VAL A 249 10.30 -21.65 -10.12
N LYS A 250 11.40 -22.19 -9.62
CA LYS A 250 12.32 -23.05 -10.41
C LYS A 250 11.62 -24.34 -10.86
N GLU A 251 10.74 -24.90 -10.05
CA GLU A 251 9.94 -26.08 -10.37
C GLU A 251 8.74 -25.79 -11.31
N GLY A 252 8.56 -24.53 -11.72
CA GLY A 252 7.54 -24.15 -12.71
C GLY A 252 6.36 -23.36 -12.16
N CYS A 253 6.36 -23.00 -10.87
CA CYS A 253 5.36 -22.09 -10.33
C CYS A 253 5.49 -20.72 -11.01
N PRO A 254 4.39 -20.11 -11.48
CA PRO A 254 4.44 -18.79 -12.12
C PRO A 254 4.78 -17.69 -11.12
N VAL A 255 5.55 -16.71 -11.57
CA VAL A 255 5.76 -15.45 -10.82
C VAL A 255 4.48 -14.64 -10.92
N GLY A 256 3.76 -14.54 -9.80
CA GLY A 256 2.50 -13.80 -9.72
C GLY A 256 2.70 -12.28 -9.71
N LEU A 257 1.64 -11.56 -10.08
CA LEU A 257 1.62 -10.10 -10.11
C LEU A 257 1.92 -9.44 -8.75
N GLY A 258 1.69 -10.15 -7.64
CA GLY A 258 1.93 -9.63 -6.28
C GLY A 258 3.37 -9.73 -5.78
N THR A 259 4.25 -10.38 -6.51
CA THR A 259 5.58 -10.75 -6.02
C THR A 259 6.53 -9.57 -5.85
N LEU A 260 6.46 -8.60 -6.74
CA LEU A 260 7.44 -7.51 -6.78
C LEU A 260 7.29 -6.51 -5.63
N TRP A 261 6.07 -6.26 -5.18
CA TRP A 261 5.82 -5.30 -4.12
C TRP A 261 6.53 -5.65 -2.79
N PRO A 262 6.42 -6.89 -2.23
CA PRO A 262 7.13 -7.25 -1.02
C PRO A 262 8.65 -7.25 -1.20
N ILE A 263 9.16 -7.62 -2.37
CA ILE A 263 10.58 -7.56 -2.69
C ILE A 263 11.07 -6.10 -2.63
N PHE A 264 10.35 -5.18 -3.28
CA PHE A 264 10.70 -3.77 -3.33
C PHE A 264 10.67 -3.12 -1.94
N ILE A 265 9.57 -3.29 -1.19
CA ILE A 265 9.41 -2.69 0.13
C ILE A 265 10.50 -3.19 1.09
N SER A 266 10.77 -4.49 1.14
CA SER A 266 11.81 -5.04 2.01
C SER A 266 13.22 -4.67 1.53
N GLY A 267 13.45 -4.67 0.23
CA GLY A 267 14.74 -4.31 -0.36
C GLY A 267 15.13 -2.86 -0.09
N CYS A 268 14.18 -1.92 -0.14
CA CYS A 268 14.43 -0.53 0.21
C CYS A 268 14.86 -0.35 1.69
N GLU A 269 14.53 -1.29 2.57
CA GLU A 269 14.88 -1.25 4.00
C GLU A 269 16.02 -2.22 4.38
N ALA A 270 16.66 -2.84 3.39
CA ALA A 270 17.84 -3.70 3.60
C ALA A 270 19.05 -2.86 3.99
N THR A 271 19.56 -3.08 5.21
CA THR A 271 20.66 -2.29 5.79
C THR A 271 22.02 -2.98 5.66
N THR A 272 22.03 -4.32 5.57
CA THR A 272 23.28 -5.10 5.49
C THR A 272 23.58 -5.53 4.05
N GLN A 273 24.86 -5.70 3.73
CA GLN A 273 25.29 -6.20 2.42
C GLN A 273 24.74 -7.59 2.12
N ILE A 274 24.56 -8.43 3.15
CA ILE A 274 23.97 -9.77 3.02
C ILE A 274 22.50 -9.66 2.57
N GLN A 275 21.71 -8.80 3.22
CA GLN A 275 20.31 -8.55 2.84
C GLN A 275 20.22 -7.99 1.42
N ARG A 276 21.05 -7.00 1.09
CA ARG A 276 21.06 -6.37 -0.25
C ARG A 276 21.38 -7.38 -1.36
N SER A 277 22.41 -8.21 -1.14
CA SER A 277 22.78 -9.26 -2.10
C SER A 277 21.65 -10.29 -2.28
N ALA A 278 21.06 -10.77 -1.17
CA ALA A 278 19.94 -11.71 -1.23
C ALA A 278 18.73 -11.14 -1.97
N ILE A 279 18.38 -9.87 -1.75
CA ILE A 279 17.28 -9.19 -2.46
C ILE A 279 17.59 -9.08 -3.96
N LEU A 280 18.82 -8.72 -4.36
CA LEU A 280 19.21 -8.65 -5.76
C LEU A 280 19.09 -10.01 -6.44
N ASP A 281 19.53 -11.08 -5.78
CA ASP A 281 19.40 -12.45 -6.29
C ASP A 281 17.92 -12.83 -6.51
N ILE A 282 17.05 -12.46 -5.58
CA ILE A 282 15.60 -12.71 -5.70
C ILE A 282 15.01 -11.91 -6.87
N VAL A 283 15.35 -10.62 -6.99
CA VAL A 283 14.89 -9.76 -8.09
C VAL A 283 15.33 -10.29 -9.44
N ASP A 284 16.60 -10.69 -9.56
CA ASP A 284 17.17 -11.17 -10.82
C ASP A 284 16.53 -12.51 -11.24
N GLN A 285 16.35 -13.45 -10.31
CA GLN A 285 15.73 -14.74 -10.61
C GLN A 285 14.23 -14.60 -10.96
N ALA A 286 13.49 -13.84 -10.17
CA ALA A 286 12.06 -13.58 -10.42
C ALA A 286 11.86 -12.76 -11.70
N GLY A 287 12.69 -11.75 -11.93
CA GLY A 287 12.68 -10.91 -13.13
C GLY A 287 13.00 -11.70 -14.41
N ALA A 288 14.01 -12.57 -14.39
CA ALA A 288 14.36 -13.43 -15.50
C ALA A 288 13.21 -14.40 -15.85
N LYS A 289 12.52 -14.93 -14.85
CA LYS A 289 11.39 -15.84 -15.05
C LYS A 289 10.12 -15.14 -15.54
N SER A 290 9.85 -13.93 -15.06
CA SER A 290 8.65 -13.16 -15.44
C SER A 290 8.82 -12.39 -16.75
N GLY A 291 10.04 -11.97 -17.10
CA GLY A 291 10.33 -11.10 -18.23
C GLY A 291 9.79 -9.67 -18.08
N LEU A 292 9.33 -9.27 -16.88
CA LEU A 292 8.65 -7.99 -16.65
C LEU A 292 9.64 -6.87 -16.34
N MET A 293 9.51 -5.73 -17.02
CA MET A 293 10.31 -4.52 -16.83
C MET A 293 10.28 -3.93 -15.40
N PRO A 294 9.16 -3.98 -14.65
CA PRO A 294 9.13 -3.45 -13.29
C PRO A 294 10.18 -4.03 -12.34
N PHE A 295 10.63 -5.28 -12.52
CA PHE A 295 11.72 -5.86 -11.72
C PHE A 295 13.03 -5.09 -11.90
N ARG A 296 13.35 -4.70 -13.13
CA ARG A 296 14.54 -3.88 -13.44
C ARG A 296 14.41 -2.50 -12.80
N THR A 297 13.26 -1.86 -12.94
CA THR A 297 13.02 -0.56 -12.33
C THR A 297 13.15 -0.61 -10.80
N ALA A 298 12.63 -1.66 -10.15
CA ALA A 298 12.77 -1.85 -8.71
C ALA A 298 14.25 -2.00 -8.31
N LYS A 299 15.02 -2.81 -9.04
CA LYS A 299 16.47 -2.99 -8.85
C LYS A 299 17.23 -1.66 -8.94
N ASP A 300 16.94 -0.86 -9.96
CA ASP A 300 17.62 0.42 -10.20
C ASP A 300 17.33 1.41 -9.05
N ILE A 301 16.07 1.47 -8.58
CA ILE A 301 15.68 2.35 -7.46
C ILE A 301 16.37 1.91 -6.16
N MET A 302 16.31 0.62 -5.81
CA MET A 302 16.94 0.08 -4.60
C MET A 302 18.45 0.32 -4.61
N SER A 303 19.11 0.02 -5.73
CA SER A 303 20.57 0.20 -5.87
C SER A 303 20.98 1.67 -5.74
N LYS A 304 20.18 2.59 -6.31
CA LYS A 304 20.41 4.03 -6.16
C LYS A 304 20.24 4.48 -4.71
N GLN A 305 19.20 3.98 -4.03
CA GLN A 305 18.96 4.30 -2.62
C GLN A 305 20.15 3.86 -1.74
N TRP A 306 20.59 2.62 -1.88
CA TRP A 306 21.70 2.07 -1.09
C TRP A 306 22.98 2.86 -1.31
N ARG A 307 23.29 3.21 -2.57
CA ARG A 307 24.46 4.03 -2.89
C ARG A 307 24.40 5.37 -2.17
N LEU A 308 23.28 6.09 -2.24
CA LEU A 308 23.13 7.39 -1.56
C LEU A 308 23.23 7.26 -0.04
N GLN A 309 22.68 6.18 0.53
CA GLN A 309 22.80 5.90 1.97
C GLN A 309 24.24 5.63 2.37
N ASP A 310 24.97 4.83 1.59
CA ASP A 310 26.39 4.50 1.86
C ASP A 310 27.28 5.75 1.73
N GLU A 311 27.07 6.59 0.71
CA GLU A 311 27.74 7.88 0.53
C GLU A 311 27.50 8.83 1.71
N GLN A 312 26.28 8.89 2.24
CA GLN A 312 25.94 9.73 3.39
C GLN A 312 26.58 9.21 4.68
N GLN A 313 26.62 7.90 4.89
CA GLN A 313 27.27 7.29 6.06
C GLN A 313 28.79 7.57 6.07
N VAL A 314 29.44 7.47 4.92
CA VAL A 314 30.87 7.76 4.78
C VAL A 314 31.17 9.24 5.06
N SER A 315 30.29 10.13 4.64
CA SER A 315 30.46 11.57 4.80
C SER A 315 30.18 12.09 6.22
N ASN A 316 29.72 11.22 7.14
CA ASN A 316 29.28 11.59 8.50
C ASN A 316 28.33 12.80 8.55
N LEU A 317 27.61 13.07 7.47
CA LEU A 317 26.61 14.11 7.39
C LEU A 317 25.38 13.66 8.18
N GLY A 318 25.26 14.14 9.41
CA GLY A 318 24.05 13.97 10.20
C GLY A 318 22.85 14.50 9.40
N GLY A 319 21.89 13.64 9.07
CA GLY A 319 20.72 14.03 8.32
C GLY A 319 19.76 12.85 8.10
N HIS A 320 18.64 13.14 7.44
CA HIS A 320 17.67 12.12 7.08
C HIS A 320 18.25 11.18 6.02
N LEU A 321 18.27 9.87 6.30
CA LEU A 321 18.72 8.87 5.34
C LEU A 321 17.81 8.87 4.11
N PRO A 322 18.37 8.90 2.88
CA PRO A 322 17.60 8.86 1.65
C PRO A 322 16.71 7.62 1.59
N THR A 323 15.45 7.84 1.25
CA THR A 323 14.45 6.78 1.08
C THR A 323 14.09 6.60 -0.40
N TRP A 324 13.43 5.49 -0.74
CA TRP A 324 12.88 5.31 -2.08
C TRP A 324 11.88 6.40 -2.45
N VAL A 325 11.18 6.98 -1.46
CA VAL A 325 10.25 8.11 -1.65
C VAL A 325 10.99 9.33 -2.21
N ASP A 326 12.15 9.64 -1.66
CA ASP A 326 12.97 10.76 -2.11
C ASP A 326 13.48 10.55 -3.53
N ILE A 327 13.89 9.32 -3.86
CA ILE A 327 14.35 8.97 -5.21
C ILE A 327 13.24 9.09 -6.24
N LEU A 328 12.04 8.58 -5.93
CA LEU A 328 10.89 8.68 -6.83
C LEU A 328 10.49 10.15 -7.05
N ARG A 329 10.57 10.96 -6.00
CA ARG A 329 10.28 12.40 -6.05
C ARG A 329 11.28 13.14 -6.93
N ASP A 330 12.57 12.90 -6.74
CA ASP A 330 13.64 13.51 -7.54
C ASP A 330 13.55 13.15 -9.01
N GLN A 331 13.30 11.88 -9.29
CA GLN A 331 13.22 11.36 -10.66
C GLN A 331 11.88 11.67 -11.34
N LYS A 332 10.88 12.11 -10.59
CA LYS A 332 9.50 12.33 -11.04
C LYS A 332 8.91 11.09 -11.72
N ILE A 333 9.20 9.92 -11.18
CA ILE A 333 8.69 8.64 -11.68
C ILE A 333 7.66 8.05 -10.73
N TRP A 334 6.72 7.32 -11.32
CA TRP A 334 5.72 6.57 -10.58
C TRP A 334 5.72 5.12 -11.06
N PRO A 335 6.48 4.23 -10.41
CA PRO A 335 6.49 2.82 -10.76
C PRO A 335 5.25 2.12 -10.22
N ILE A 336 4.70 1.21 -11.02
CA ILE A 336 3.65 0.29 -10.59
C ILE A 336 4.28 -1.09 -10.48
N PHE A 337 4.47 -1.58 -9.27
CA PHE A 337 5.11 -2.84 -8.97
C PHE A 337 4.09 -3.99 -8.91
N CYS A 338 3.56 -4.34 -10.07
CA CYS A 338 2.61 -5.45 -10.24
C CYS A 338 3.15 -6.51 -11.16
#